data_398cfce05f1108cd916a9581f0f860b3
#
_entry.id   398cfce05f1108cd916a9581f0f860b3
#
_cell.length_a   1.000
_cell.length_b   1.000
_cell.length_c   1.000
_cell.angle_alpha   90.00
_cell.angle_beta   90.00
_cell.angle_gamma   90.00
#
_symmetry.space_group_name_H-M   'P 1'
#
loop_
_entity.id
_entity.type
_entity.pdbx_description
1 polymer ?
#
loop_
_entity_poly.entity_id
_entity_poly.type
_entity_poly.pdbx_seq_one_letter_code
_entity_poly.pdbx_strand_id
1 'polypeptide(L)'
;MKDILPEEMQIRDYVQQVIKETYRSFGFTPIETPCMENIANLSSKQGGENEKLIFKVMKRGEKLKIDEAKSESDLVDFGMRYDLTVPLVRFYSNNANDLPSPFKALQMGSVWRADRPQRGRYRQFMQCDIDIIGEPSNLAEIELILATTTTIGKLGFKNFEIRINERRILKAMAAYSGFAEEDFDTVFIILDKMDKIGADGVAKELEEEGYAKESVEKYMALFEGVKNADNGLKYLARTLEGYLEEEVEKNLLEIIDSVEAAKTASFEMVFDPTLVRGMSYYTGTIFEISMPELGAACGGGGRYDKMVGRFTGQDVPACGFSIGFERIILLLMESGFTVPMQRPKVAYLVEKGYPTDKLGEVIKQAQQERTAGKQVLVVRMNKNKKFQKEKLTAEGYK
;
A
#
# COMPACT_ATOMS: atom_id res chain seq x y z
N MET A 1 2.86 15.14 9.51
CA MET A 1 3.49 14.04 10.27
C MET A 1 2.75 13.91 11.60
N LYS A 2 2.78 12.74 12.22
CA LYS A 2 2.06 12.43 13.47
C LYS A 2 3.00 11.66 14.39
N ASP A 3 3.00 11.96 15.69
CA ASP A 3 3.63 11.11 16.70
C ASP A 3 2.74 9.91 17.01
N ILE A 4 3.34 8.75 17.20
CA ILE A 4 2.64 7.50 17.50
C ILE A 4 2.75 7.22 19.00
N LEU A 5 1.62 7.20 19.69
CA LEU A 5 1.58 6.93 21.11
C LEU A 5 1.70 5.42 21.42
N PRO A 6 2.08 5.03 22.65
CA PRO A 6 2.35 3.63 23.00
C PRO A 6 1.20 2.67 22.73
N GLU A 7 -0.05 3.08 22.92
CA GLU A 7 -1.24 2.26 22.68
C GLU A 7 -1.36 1.91 21.17
N GLU A 8 -1.30 2.93 20.31
CA GLU A 8 -1.31 2.74 18.86
C GLU A 8 -0.09 1.91 18.43
N MET A 9 1.09 2.15 19.03
CA MET A 9 2.31 1.42 18.67
C MET A 9 2.21 -0.08 18.95
N GLN A 10 1.53 -0.50 20.02
CA GLN A 10 1.29 -1.91 20.29
C GLN A 10 0.47 -2.59 19.19
N ILE A 11 -0.56 -1.91 18.68
CA ILE A 11 -1.37 -2.42 17.56
C ILE A 11 -0.52 -2.48 16.29
N ARG A 12 0.28 -1.44 16.02
CA ARG A 12 1.18 -1.40 14.86
C ARG A 12 2.19 -2.54 14.87
N ASP A 13 2.81 -2.82 16.02
CA ASP A 13 3.77 -3.92 16.18
C ASP A 13 3.12 -5.27 15.90
N TYR A 14 1.91 -5.50 16.44
CA TYR A 14 1.15 -6.72 16.19
C TYR A 14 0.81 -6.89 14.71
N VAL A 15 0.28 -5.83 14.07
CA VAL A 15 -0.07 -5.86 12.64
C VAL A 15 1.16 -6.12 11.79
N GLN A 16 2.29 -5.47 12.09
CA GLN A 16 3.56 -5.72 11.39
C GLN A 16 4.03 -7.17 11.54
N GLN A 17 3.86 -7.77 12.72
CA GLN A 17 4.20 -9.16 12.96
C GLN A 17 3.33 -10.09 12.11
N VAL A 18 2.00 -9.89 12.09
CA VAL A 18 1.07 -10.70 11.29
C VAL A 18 1.41 -10.60 9.80
N ILE A 19 1.71 -9.39 9.30
CA ILE A 19 2.14 -9.15 7.91
C ILE A 19 3.42 -9.94 7.61
N LYS A 20 4.46 -9.76 8.41
CA LYS A 20 5.75 -10.43 8.20
C LYS A 20 5.64 -11.95 8.21
N GLU A 21 4.92 -12.51 9.17
CA GLU A 21 4.76 -13.96 9.30
C GLU A 21 3.96 -14.53 8.13
N THR A 22 2.88 -13.86 7.74
CA THR A 22 2.05 -14.32 6.62
C THR A 22 2.81 -14.24 5.31
N TYR A 23 3.42 -13.11 4.98
CA TYR A 23 4.15 -12.96 3.72
C TYR A 23 5.35 -13.91 3.61
N ARG A 24 6.06 -14.16 4.73
CA ARG A 24 7.11 -15.19 4.75
C ARG A 24 6.58 -16.59 4.44
N SER A 25 5.37 -16.93 4.86
CA SER A 25 4.76 -18.22 4.53
C SER A 25 4.45 -18.40 3.05
N PHE A 26 4.34 -17.28 2.30
CA PHE A 26 4.25 -17.25 0.84
C PHE A 26 5.62 -17.16 0.13
N GLY A 27 6.72 -17.26 0.88
CA GLY A 27 8.08 -17.22 0.32
C GLY A 27 8.64 -15.83 0.06
N PHE A 28 8.00 -14.76 0.54
CA PHE A 28 8.55 -13.41 0.41
C PHE A 28 9.73 -13.19 1.34
N THR A 29 10.81 -12.64 0.80
CA THR A 29 12.06 -12.35 1.51
C THR A 29 12.12 -10.88 1.90
N PRO A 30 12.35 -10.55 3.18
CA PRO A 30 12.44 -9.17 3.62
C PRO A 30 13.74 -8.54 3.10
N ILE A 31 13.60 -7.31 2.59
CA ILE A 31 14.70 -6.42 2.23
C ILE A 31 14.48 -5.04 2.83
N GLU A 32 15.53 -4.23 2.85
CA GLU A 32 15.48 -2.82 3.25
C GLU A 32 16.25 -1.96 2.26
N THR A 33 15.70 -0.81 1.92
CA THR A 33 16.33 0.20 1.08
C THR A 33 16.45 1.52 1.84
N PRO A 34 17.42 2.39 1.52
CA PRO A 34 17.56 3.69 2.16
C PRO A 34 16.29 4.55 2.07
N CYS A 35 16.03 5.35 3.12
CA CYS A 35 14.91 6.29 3.14
C CYS A 35 15.11 7.49 2.19
N MET A 36 16.37 7.83 1.89
CA MET A 36 16.74 8.83 0.90
C MET A 36 17.18 8.14 -0.38
N GLU A 37 16.65 8.61 -1.49
CA GLU A 37 16.96 8.12 -2.83
C GLU A 37 17.51 9.28 -3.68
N ASN A 38 18.35 8.98 -4.67
CA ASN A 38 18.80 10.00 -5.62
C ASN A 38 17.59 10.62 -6.30
N ILE A 39 17.56 11.95 -6.38
CA ILE A 39 16.43 12.67 -6.96
C ILE A 39 16.14 12.24 -8.39
N ALA A 40 17.18 11.91 -9.17
CA ALA A 40 17.03 11.44 -10.54
C ALA A 40 16.29 10.10 -10.67
N ASN A 41 16.31 9.25 -9.62
CA ASN A 41 15.55 8.00 -9.58
C ASN A 41 14.08 8.22 -9.20
N LEU A 42 13.82 9.25 -8.38
CA LEU A 42 12.48 9.60 -7.92
C LEU A 42 11.70 10.43 -8.94
N SER A 43 12.41 11.25 -9.73
CA SER A 43 11.82 12.10 -10.77
C SER A 43 11.67 11.32 -12.06
N SER A 44 10.49 11.37 -12.67
CA SER A 44 10.29 10.84 -14.02
C SER A 44 10.62 11.93 -15.05
N LYS A 45 11.22 11.57 -16.16
CA LYS A 45 11.47 12.53 -17.26
C LYS A 45 10.19 13.17 -17.83
N GLN A 46 9.02 12.67 -17.43
CA GLN A 46 7.70 13.10 -17.92
C GLN A 46 6.93 14.00 -16.94
N GLY A 47 7.51 14.39 -15.78
CA GLY A 47 6.90 15.36 -14.86
C GLY A 47 5.53 14.91 -14.35
N GLY A 48 5.47 13.79 -13.62
CA GLY A 48 4.22 13.28 -13.06
C GLY A 48 3.75 14.03 -11.81
N GLU A 49 2.47 13.91 -11.45
CA GLU A 49 1.92 14.48 -10.21
C GLU A 49 2.71 14.05 -8.96
N ASN A 50 3.31 12.87 -8.99
CA ASN A 50 4.13 12.34 -7.90
C ASN A 50 5.36 13.21 -7.60
N GLU A 51 5.92 13.92 -8.59
CA GLU A 51 7.09 14.79 -8.37
C GLU A 51 6.78 15.95 -7.43
N LYS A 52 5.54 16.46 -7.46
CA LYS A 52 5.06 17.51 -6.55
C LYS A 52 4.96 17.05 -5.11
N LEU A 53 4.92 15.73 -4.90
CA LEU A 53 4.79 15.11 -3.59
C LEU A 53 6.14 14.77 -2.93
N ILE A 54 7.25 14.89 -3.65
CA ILE A 54 8.58 14.52 -3.14
C ILE A 54 9.08 15.57 -2.13
N PHE A 55 9.45 15.14 -0.94
CA PHE A 55 10.25 15.96 -0.03
C PHE A 55 11.69 15.92 -0.50
N LYS A 56 12.14 17.02 -1.10
CA LYS A 56 13.47 17.17 -1.66
C LYS A 56 14.50 17.46 -0.58
N VAL A 57 15.72 16.93 -0.73
CA VAL A 57 16.84 17.10 0.19
C VAL A 57 17.93 17.89 -0.51
N MET A 58 18.32 19.01 0.10
CA MET A 58 19.33 19.91 -0.43
C MET A 58 20.73 19.28 -0.40
N LYS A 59 21.55 19.62 -1.37
CA LYS A 59 22.99 19.36 -1.38
C LYS A 59 23.65 19.88 -0.12
N ARG A 60 24.81 19.35 0.24
CA ARG A 60 25.54 19.73 1.45
C ARG A 60 26.98 20.16 1.15
N GLY A 61 27.53 21.00 2.03
CA GLY A 61 28.90 21.46 1.96
C GLY A 61 29.22 22.25 0.69
N GLU A 62 30.34 21.99 0.06
CA GLU A 62 30.84 22.70 -1.13
C GLU A 62 29.94 22.50 -2.38
N LYS A 63 29.09 21.46 -2.38
CA LYS A 63 28.14 21.23 -3.46
C LYS A 63 26.90 22.14 -3.40
N LEU A 64 26.62 22.76 -2.23
CA LEU A 64 25.49 23.67 -2.05
C LEU A 64 25.90 25.10 -2.40
N LYS A 65 25.66 25.49 -3.63
CA LYS A 65 26.01 26.80 -4.17
C LYS A 65 24.75 27.63 -4.39
N ILE A 66 24.22 28.20 -3.32
CA ILE A 66 22.94 28.93 -3.34
C ILE A 66 23.01 30.14 -4.30
N ASP A 67 24.12 30.89 -4.25
CA ASP A 67 24.28 32.11 -5.05
C ASP A 67 24.49 31.86 -6.54
N GLU A 68 24.87 30.63 -6.93
CA GLU A 68 25.08 30.21 -8.32
C GLU A 68 23.88 29.50 -8.91
N ALA A 69 22.90 29.08 -8.06
CA ALA A 69 21.76 28.28 -8.50
C ALA A 69 20.79 29.08 -9.36
N LYS A 70 20.40 28.51 -10.49
CA LYS A 70 19.39 29.08 -11.42
C LYS A 70 18.03 28.41 -11.28
N SER A 71 17.99 27.23 -10.68
CA SER A 71 16.79 26.43 -10.51
C SER A 71 16.85 25.59 -9.23
N GLU A 72 15.74 25.04 -8.80
CA GLU A 72 15.66 24.13 -7.66
C GLU A 72 16.54 22.88 -7.86
N SER A 73 16.62 22.36 -9.08
CA SER A 73 17.43 21.19 -9.43
C SER A 73 18.93 21.39 -9.17
N ASP A 74 19.42 22.65 -9.18
CA ASP A 74 20.82 22.97 -8.88
C ASP A 74 21.14 22.80 -7.39
N LEU A 75 20.13 22.85 -6.53
CA LEU A 75 20.26 22.80 -5.07
C LEU A 75 19.98 21.41 -4.47
N VAL A 76 19.39 20.48 -5.24
CA VAL A 76 18.89 19.20 -4.76
C VAL A 76 19.67 18.04 -5.38
N ASP A 77 19.99 17.01 -4.61
CA ASP A 77 20.60 15.76 -5.09
C ASP A 77 19.85 14.51 -4.60
N PHE A 78 19.08 14.61 -3.52
CA PHE A 78 18.30 13.52 -2.97
C PHE A 78 16.84 13.94 -2.73
N GLY A 79 15.97 12.95 -2.52
CA GLY A 79 14.63 13.12 -2.00
C GLY A 79 14.30 12.02 -1.00
N MET A 80 13.31 12.28 -0.14
CA MET A 80 12.71 11.22 0.67
C MET A 80 11.88 10.33 -0.24
N ARG A 81 12.04 9.01 -0.15
CA ARG A 81 11.26 8.05 -0.94
C ARG A 81 9.77 8.24 -0.70
N TYR A 82 8.99 8.36 -1.77
CA TYR A 82 7.53 8.53 -1.71
C TYR A 82 6.78 7.19 -1.83
N ASP A 83 7.48 6.14 -2.23
CA ASP A 83 7.04 4.74 -2.26
C ASP A 83 8.22 3.81 -1.98
N LEU A 84 7.95 2.50 -1.94
CA LEU A 84 8.98 1.47 -1.82
C LEU A 84 9.31 0.82 -3.16
N THR A 85 8.52 1.05 -4.21
CA THR A 85 8.67 0.42 -5.53
C THR A 85 9.89 0.96 -6.29
N VAL A 86 10.07 2.29 -6.34
CA VAL A 86 11.24 2.90 -7.01
C VAL A 86 12.55 2.45 -6.38
N PRO A 87 12.72 2.51 -5.04
CA PRO A 87 13.90 1.95 -4.38
C PRO A 87 14.10 0.44 -4.61
N LEU A 88 13.01 -0.34 -4.68
CA LEU A 88 13.07 -1.78 -4.98
C LEU A 88 13.63 -2.03 -6.38
N VAL A 89 13.12 -1.33 -7.37
CA VAL A 89 13.56 -1.50 -8.77
C VAL A 89 15.05 -1.17 -8.91
N ARG A 90 15.52 -0.07 -8.26
CA ARG A 90 16.96 0.24 -8.21
C ARG A 90 17.75 -0.85 -7.46
N PHE A 91 17.23 -1.35 -6.33
CA PHE A 91 17.86 -2.44 -5.58
C PHE A 91 17.99 -3.69 -6.44
N TYR A 92 16.90 -4.09 -7.11
CA TYR A 92 16.91 -5.25 -8.01
C TYR A 92 17.91 -5.06 -9.15
N SER A 93 17.91 -3.90 -9.80
CA SER A 93 18.84 -3.60 -10.91
C SER A 93 20.32 -3.74 -10.53
N ASN A 94 20.64 -3.36 -9.27
CA ASN A 94 22.02 -3.44 -8.78
C ASN A 94 22.44 -4.83 -8.31
N ASN A 95 21.48 -5.73 -8.02
CA ASN A 95 21.74 -7.01 -7.37
C ASN A 95 21.11 -8.20 -8.10
N ALA A 96 20.57 -8.03 -9.30
CA ALA A 96 19.79 -9.06 -10.01
C ALA A 96 20.51 -10.40 -10.14
N ASN A 97 21.85 -10.39 -10.30
CA ASN A 97 22.66 -11.61 -10.45
C ASN A 97 22.79 -12.43 -9.15
N ASP A 98 22.56 -11.79 -7.99
CA ASP A 98 22.67 -12.41 -6.67
C ASP A 98 21.31 -12.77 -6.09
N LEU A 99 20.22 -12.40 -6.77
CA LEU A 99 18.84 -12.63 -6.31
C LEU A 99 18.24 -13.89 -6.98
N PRO A 100 17.32 -14.60 -6.30
CA PRO A 100 16.58 -15.68 -6.92
C PRO A 100 15.67 -15.17 -8.06
N SER A 101 15.34 -16.06 -9.00
CA SER A 101 14.37 -15.77 -10.06
C SER A 101 13.26 -16.82 -10.03
N PRO A 102 11.97 -16.45 -9.87
CA PRO A 102 11.50 -15.09 -9.58
C PRO A 102 11.93 -14.60 -8.19
N PHE A 103 12.12 -13.29 -8.03
CA PHE A 103 12.43 -12.67 -6.76
C PHE A 103 11.14 -12.18 -6.07
N LYS A 104 10.83 -12.74 -4.92
CA LYS A 104 9.68 -12.38 -4.07
C LYS A 104 10.15 -11.50 -2.92
N ALA A 105 9.98 -10.18 -3.07
CA ALA A 105 10.43 -9.18 -2.09
C ALA A 105 9.33 -8.79 -1.10
N LEU A 106 9.70 -8.61 0.17
CA LEU A 106 8.88 -7.97 1.19
C LEU A 106 9.60 -6.71 1.68
N GLN A 107 8.96 -5.57 1.59
CA GLN A 107 9.45 -4.32 2.16
C GLN A 107 8.44 -3.73 3.13
N MET A 108 8.92 -3.28 4.29
CA MET A 108 8.13 -2.54 5.26
C MET A 108 8.93 -1.33 5.71
N GLY A 109 8.42 -0.15 5.45
CA GLY A 109 9.17 1.05 5.78
C GLY A 109 8.37 2.34 5.62
N SER A 110 8.88 3.40 6.24
CA SER A 110 8.31 4.73 6.11
C SER A 110 8.55 5.30 4.73
N VAL A 111 7.53 5.99 4.23
CA VAL A 111 7.55 6.79 3.00
C VAL A 111 7.00 8.18 3.29
N TRP A 112 7.31 9.14 2.42
CA TRP A 112 6.97 10.55 2.64
C TRP A 112 6.30 11.14 1.40
N ARG A 113 5.12 11.74 1.60
CA ARG A 113 4.39 12.44 0.53
C ARG A 113 3.92 13.80 1.03
N ALA A 114 4.12 14.84 0.25
CA ALA A 114 3.70 16.20 0.57
C ALA A 114 2.18 16.41 0.40
N ASP A 115 1.41 15.34 0.43
CA ASP A 115 -0.05 15.35 0.36
C ASP A 115 -0.70 16.23 1.44
N ARG A 116 -1.91 16.71 1.15
CA ARG A 116 -2.76 17.34 2.17
C ARG A 116 -3.20 16.29 3.19
N PRO A 117 -2.91 16.47 4.49
CA PRO A 117 -3.31 15.52 5.52
C PRO A 117 -4.84 15.34 5.58
N GLN A 118 -5.27 14.09 5.69
CA GLN A 118 -6.68 13.69 5.84
C GLN A 118 -6.76 12.50 6.80
N ARG A 119 -7.99 12.09 7.17
CA ARG A 119 -8.20 10.88 7.97
C ARG A 119 -7.57 9.66 7.27
N GLY A 120 -6.65 8.97 7.96
CA GLY A 120 -5.92 7.83 7.41
C GLY A 120 -4.88 8.16 6.33
N ARG A 121 -4.60 9.45 6.05
CA ARG A 121 -3.57 9.90 5.11
C ARG A 121 -2.63 10.89 5.78
N TYR A 122 -1.38 10.50 5.93
CA TYR A 122 -0.33 11.27 6.58
C TYR A 122 0.80 11.59 5.60
N ARG A 123 1.60 12.62 5.92
CA ARG A 123 2.78 12.96 5.12
C ARG A 123 3.95 12.01 5.31
N GLN A 124 4.02 11.36 6.45
CA GLN A 124 4.89 10.21 6.72
C GLN A 124 3.98 9.06 7.13
N PHE A 125 4.11 7.92 6.48
CA PHE A 125 3.31 6.73 6.74
C PHE A 125 4.11 5.47 6.39
N MET A 126 3.67 4.33 6.87
CA MET A 126 4.28 3.04 6.56
C MET A 126 3.64 2.43 5.33
N GLN A 127 4.44 1.97 4.40
CA GLN A 127 4.04 1.00 3.38
C GLN A 127 4.51 -0.39 3.78
N CYS A 128 3.70 -1.39 3.40
CA CYS A 128 3.98 -2.81 3.58
C CYS A 128 3.71 -3.47 2.23
N ASP A 129 4.76 -3.57 1.45
CA ASP A 129 4.71 -3.94 0.05
C ASP A 129 5.30 -5.34 -0.14
N ILE A 130 4.64 -6.12 -0.98
CA ILE A 130 5.17 -7.35 -1.54
C ILE A 130 5.21 -7.24 -3.05
N ASP A 131 6.31 -7.69 -3.62
CA ASP A 131 6.56 -7.62 -5.06
C ASP A 131 7.15 -8.94 -5.57
N ILE A 132 6.76 -9.33 -6.78
CA ILE A 132 7.32 -10.47 -7.50
C ILE A 132 7.94 -9.95 -8.78
N ILE A 133 9.26 -10.12 -8.94
CA ILE A 133 10.02 -9.68 -10.10
C ILE A 133 10.57 -10.91 -10.83
N GLY A 134 10.34 -11.00 -12.13
CA GLY A 134 10.81 -12.10 -12.96
C GLY A 134 9.77 -13.21 -13.22
N GLU A 135 8.50 -13.03 -12.80
CA GLU A 135 7.39 -13.95 -13.10
C GLU A 135 6.47 -13.35 -14.18
N PRO A 136 6.47 -13.89 -15.41
CA PRO A 136 5.67 -13.34 -16.48
C PRO A 136 4.20 -13.78 -16.49
N SER A 137 3.87 -14.89 -15.81
CA SER A 137 2.52 -15.44 -15.79
C SER A 137 1.61 -14.78 -14.74
N ASN A 138 0.32 -15.11 -14.78
CA ASN A 138 -0.68 -14.66 -13.81
C ASN A 138 -0.44 -15.18 -12.38
N LEU A 139 0.51 -16.10 -12.20
CA LEU A 139 0.89 -16.61 -10.89
C LEU A 139 1.36 -15.50 -9.96
N ALA A 140 1.99 -14.43 -10.49
CA ALA A 140 2.39 -13.28 -9.69
C ALA A 140 1.19 -12.58 -9.06
N GLU A 141 0.15 -12.27 -9.84
CA GLU A 141 -1.08 -11.63 -9.36
C GLU A 141 -1.81 -12.52 -8.34
N ILE A 142 -1.97 -13.82 -8.65
CA ILE A 142 -2.64 -14.79 -7.79
C ILE A 142 -1.96 -14.86 -6.42
N GLU A 143 -0.65 -15.04 -6.38
CA GLU A 143 0.13 -15.13 -5.14
C GLU A 143 0.08 -13.83 -4.32
N LEU A 144 0.18 -12.67 -4.96
CA LEU A 144 0.08 -11.38 -4.30
C LEU A 144 -1.30 -11.14 -3.67
N ILE A 145 -2.37 -11.45 -4.40
CA ILE A 145 -3.75 -11.31 -3.91
C ILE A 145 -3.99 -12.27 -2.74
N LEU A 146 -3.61 -13.54 -2.86
CA LEU A 146 -3.79 -14.54 -1.80
C LEU A 146 -2.99 -14.19 -0.54
N ALA A 147 -1.72 -13.77 -0.67
CA ALA A 147 -0.89 -13.37 0.46
C ALA A 147 -1.48 -12.16 1.20
N THR A 148 -1.93 -11.15 0.45
CA THR A 148 -2.51 -9.92 1.00
C THR A 148 -3.86 -10.19 1.66
N THR A 149 -4.76 -10.90 1.01
CA THR A 149 -6.09 -11.21 1.56
C THR A 149 -6.03 -12.15 2.76
N THR A 150 -5.10 -13.12 2.76
CA THR A 150 -4.82 -13.96 3.93
C THR A 150 -4.35 -13.11 5.12
N THR A 151 -3.50 -12.12 4.88
CA THR A 151 -3.03 -11.20 5.93
C THR A 151 -4.19 -10.39 6.52
N ILE A 152 -5.04 -9.82 5.67
CA ILE A 152 -6.21 -9.02 6.10
C ILE A 152 -7.20 -9.90 6.87
N GLY A 153 -7.45 -11.12 6.42
CA GLY A 153 -8.29 -12.09 7.13
C GLY A 153 -7.74 -12.46 8.52
N LYS A 154 -6.42 -12.65 8.67
CA LYS A 154 -5.77 -12.89 9.97
C LYS A 154 -5.86 -11.70 10.92
N LEU A 155 -5.99 -10.49 10.41
CA LEU A 155 -6.23 -9.28 11.20
C LEU A 155 -7.70 -9.15 11.63
N GLY A 156 -8.57 -10.07 11.21
CA GLY A 156 -9.98 -10.15 11.60
C GLY A 156 -10.96 -9.44 10.68
N PHE A 157 -10.50 -8.86 9.57
CA PHE A 157 -11.37 -8.23 8.58
C PHE A 157 -12.09 -9.27 7.73
N LYS A 158 -13.34 -8.99 7.39
CA LYS A 158 -14.24 -9.86 6.61
C LYS A 158 -15.07 -9.02 5.65
N ASN A 159 -15.60 -9.69 4.62
CA ASN A 159 -16.54 -9.10 3.66
C ASN A 159 -15.99 -7.84 2.96
N PHE A 160 -14.69 -7.83 2.72
CA PHE A 160 -14.06 -6.82 1.87
C PHE A 160 -14.04 -7.30 0.41
N GLU A 161 -13.76 -6.39 -0.50
CA GLU A 161 -13.69 -6.68 -1.93
C GLU A 161 -12.26 -6.50 -2.43
N ILE A 162 -11.87 -7.34 -3.39
CA ILE A 162 -10.72 -7.09 -4.25
C ILE A 162 -11.28 -6.71 -5.62
N ARG A 163 -11.25 -5.42 -5.90
CA ARG A 163 -11.56 -4.88 -7.23
C ARG A 163 -10.39 -5.16 -8.15
N ILE A 164 -10.65 -5.68 -9.34
CA ILE A 164 -9.65 -6.02 -10.34
C ILE A 164 -10.02 -5.44 -11.70
N ASN A 165 -9.02 -4.94 -12.43
CA ASN A 165 -9.13 -4.48 -13.80
C ASN A 165 -7.82 -4.73 -14.55
N GLU A 166 -7.76 -4.36 -15.82
CA GLU A 166 -6.56 -4.47 -16.63
C GLU A 166 -6.41 -3.26 -17.55
N ARG A 167 -5.20 -2.73 -17.62
CA ARG A 167 -4.89 -1.48 -18.37
C ARG A 167 -5.26 -1.54 -19.84
N ARG A 168 -5.16 -2.71 -20.47
CA ARG A 168 -5.55 -2.91 -21.88
C ARG A 168 -7.06 -2.80 -22.07
N ILE A 169 -7.88 -3.19 -21.08
CA ILE A 169 -9.34 -2.97 -21.11
C ILE A 169 -9.65 -1.48 -21.12
N LEU A 170 -9.03 -0.69 -20.23
CA LEU A 170 -9.24 0.76 -20.19
C LEU A 170 -8.89 1.42 -21.54
N LYS A 171 -7.76 1.03 -22.13
CA LYS A 171 -7.34 1.53 -23.45
C LYS A 171 -8.32 1.10 -24.56
N ALA A 172 -8.74 -0.16 -24.56
CA ALA A 172 -9.69 -0.67 -25.53
C ALA A 172 -11.04 0.04 -25.45
N MET A 173 -11.54 0.30 -24.23
CA MET A 173 -12.80 1.07 -24.02
C MET A 173 -12.68 2.49 -24.57
N ALA A 174 -11.57 3.19 -24.30
CA ALA A 174 -11.34 4.53 -24.81
C ALA A 174 -11.22 4.55 -26.35
N ALA A 175 -10.43 3.66 -26.93
CA ALA A 175 -10.26 3.53 -28.39
C ALA A 175 -11.58 3.18 -29.09
N TYR A 176 -12.34 2.21 -28.57
CA TYR A 176 -13.65 1.83 -29.07
C TYR A 176 -14.63 3.00 -29.08
N SER A 177 -14.53 3.87 -28.08
CA SER A 177 -15.41 5.04 -27.94
C SER A 177 -14.98 6.22 -28.84
N GLY A 178 -13.80 6.14 -29.47
CA GLY A 178 -13.31 7.13 -30.42
C GLY A 178 -12.43 8.22 -29.81
N PHE A 179 -11.89 8.02 -28.60
CA PHE A 179 -10.86 8.91 -28.06
C PHE A 179 -9.52 8.64 -28.75
N ALA A 180 -8.73 9.70 -28.95
CA ALA A 180 -7.37 9.57 -29.48
C ALA A 180 -6.41 9.00 -28.41
N GLU A 181 -5.36 8.27 -28.83
CA GLU A 181 -4.44 7.63 -27.91
C GLU A 181 -3.72 8.63 -26.98
N GLU A 182 -3.41 9.81 -27.51
CA GLU A 182 -2.83 10.92 -26.75
C GLU A 182 -3.71 11.45 -25.62
N ASP A 183 -5.03 11.22 -25.70
CA ASP A 183 -6.02 11.67 -24.71
C ASP A 183 -6.32 10.64 -23.60
N PHE A 184 -5.86 9.41 -23.75
CA PHE A 184 -6.21 8.32 -22.83
C PHE A 184 -5.90 8.64 -21.37
N ASP A 185 -4.75 9.27 -21.10
CA ASP A 185 -4.38 9.61 -19.73
C ASP A 185 -5.36 10.62 -19.13
N THR A 186 -5.81 11.62 -19.89
CA THR A 186 -6.81 12.60 -19.46
C THR A 186 -8.15 11.93 -19.20
N VAL A 187 -8.61 11.07 -20.12
CA VAL A 187 -9.85 10.30 -19.97
C VAL A 187 -9.82 9.45 -18.70
N PHE A 188 -8.69 8.79 -18.43
CA PHE A 188 -8.54 7.94 -17.24
C PHE A 188 -8.48 8.76 -15.94
N ILE A 189 -7.86 9.95 -15.94
CA ILE A 189 -7.87 10.87 -14.79
C ILE A 189 -9.30 11.30 -14.43
N ILE A 190 -10.12 11.54 -15.43
CA ILE A 190 -11.52 11.92 -15.23
C ILE A 190 -12.31 10.69 -14.75
N LEU A 191 -12.09 9.51 -15.36
CA LEU A 191 -12.72 8.26 -14.96
C LEU A 191 -12.43 7.89 -13.50
N ASP A 192 -11.21 8.12 -13.00
CA ASP A 192 -10.82 7.86 -11.60
C ASP A 192 -11.67 8.62 -10.56
N LYS A 193 -12.42 9.62 -11.02
CA LYS A 193 -13.36 10.35 -10.18
C LYS A 193 -14.75 9.70 -10.10
N MET A 194 -14.99 8.60 -10.82
CA MET A 194 -16.30 7.92 -10.92
C MET A 194 -16.96 7.69 -9.57
N ASP A 195 -16.21 7.18 -8.57
CA ASP A 195 -16.71 6.93 -7.22
C ASP A 195 -17.11 8.23 -6.47
N LYS A 196 -16.64 9.39 -6.89
CA LYS A 196 -16.88 10.69 -6.23
C LYS A 196 -17.98 11.50 -6.89
N ILE A 197 -17.98 11.56 -8.22
CA ILE A 197 -18.88 12.45 -8.99
C ILE A 197 -19.94 11.67 -9.79
N GLY A 198 -19.87 10.34 -9.80
CA GLY A 198 -20.80 9.49 -10.54
C GLY A 198 -20.64 9.53 -12.05
N ALA A 199 -21.41 8.71 -12.74
CA ALA A 199 -21.38 8.61 -14.19
C ALA A 199 -21.71 9.95 -14.90
N ASP A 200 -22.73 10.66 -14.43
CA ASP A 200 -23.12 11.95 -14.99
C ASP A 200 -22.03 13.02 -14.82
N GLY A 201 -21.34 12.99 -13.68
CA GLY A 201 -20.23 13.91 -13.42
C GLY A 201 -19.02 13.62 -14.31
N VAL A 202 -18.68 12.35 -14.53
CA VAL A 202 -17.62 11.93 -15.45
C VAL A 202 -17.95 12.34 -16.88
N ALA A 203 -19.18 12.08 -17.35
CA ALA A 203 -19.62 12.47 -18.69
C ALA A 203 -19.51 13.99 -18.89
N LYS A 204 -19.98 14.76 -17.91
CA LYS A 204 -19.91 16.22 -17.95
C LYS A 204 -18.47 16.74 -17.99
N GLU A 205 -17.56 16.22 -17.16
CA GLU A 205 -16.15 16.63 -17.18
C GLU A 205 -15.48 16.28 -18.51
N LEU A 206 -15.79 15.14 -19.13
CA LEU A 206 -15.27 14.77 -20.44
C LEU A 206 -15.78 15.74 -21.53
N GLU A 207 -17.05 16.15 -21.50
CA GLU A 207 -17.59 17.15 -22.42
C GLU A 207 -16.96 18.55 -22.20
N GLU A 208 -16.71 18.93 -20.95
CA GLU A 208 -16.04 20.20 -20.58
C GLU A 208 -14.58 20.25 -21.06
N GLU A 209 -13.88 19.09 -21.12
CA GLU A 209 -12.55 18.98 -21.72
C GLU A 209 -12.57 19.07 -23.25
N GLY A 210 -13.76 19.06 -23.88
CA GLY A 210 -13.93 19.26 -25.31
C GLY A 210 -14.07 17.99 -26.13
N TYR A 211 -14.24 16.84 -25.50
CA TYR A 211 -14.47 15.57 -26.22
C TYR A 211 -15.85 15.52 -26.85
N ALA A 212 -15.94 14.86 -28.01
CA ALA A 212 -17.18 14.73 -28.75
C ALA A 212 -18.25 14.02 -27.93
N LYS A 213 -19.45 14.58 -27.88
CA LYS A 213 -20.57 14.01 -27.11
C LYS A 213 -20.86 12.55 -27.47
N GLU A 214 -20.78 12.20 -28.76
CA GLU A 214 -20.97 10.82 -29.23
C GLU A 214 -19.93 9.86 -28.62
N SER A 215 -18.65 10.27 -28.50
CA SER A 215 -17.60 9.48 -27.87
C SER A 215 -17.86 9.31 -26.36
N VAL A 216 -18.30 10.37 -25.69
CA VAL A 216 -18.64 10.33 -24.27
C VAL A 216 -19.84 9.40 -24.02
N GLU A 217 -20.92 9.53 -24.78
CA GLU A 217 -22.10 8.69 -24.67
C GLU A 217 -21.75 7.20 -24.91
N LYS A 218 -20.95 6.91 -25.94
CA LYS A 218 -20.50 5.56 -26.26
C LYS A 218 -19.62 4.97 -25.15
N TYR A 219 -18.74 5.78 -24.54
CA TYR A 219 -17.90 5.39 -23.42
C TYR A 219 -18.73 5.08 -22.18
N MET A 220 -19.66 5.95 -21.82
CA MET A 220 -20.52 5.75 -20.65
C MET A 220 -21.47 4.56 -20.82
N ALA A 221 -21.93 4.25 -22.03
CA ALA A 221 -22.75 3.10 -22.32
C ALA A 221 -22.04 1.76 -22.02
N LEU A 222 -20.71 1.71 -22.11
CA LEU A 222 -19.94 0.51 -21.73
C LEU A 222 -20.10 0.18 -20.24
N PHE A 223 -20.06 1.18 -19.36
CA PHE A 223 -20.22 0.98 -17.91
C PHE A 223 -21.65 0.53 -17.56
N GLU A 224 -22.65 1.11 -18.21
CA GLU A 224 -24.03 0.65 -18.05
C GLU A 224 -24.21 -0.79 -18.52
N GLY A 225 -23.60 -1.15 -19.65
CA GLY A 225 -23.62 -2.51 -20.17
C GLY A 225 -22.98 -3.52 -19.21
N VAL A 226 -21.85 -3.16 -18.61
CA VAL A 226 -21.19 -3.98 -17.56
C VAL A 226 -22.11 -4.19 -16.37
N LYS A 227 -22.75 -3.12 -15.90
CA LYS A 227 -23.65 -3.17 -14.72
C LYS A 227 -24.89 -4.04 -14.96
N ASN A 228 -25.39 -4.09 -16.21
CA ASN A 228 -26.60 -4.83 -16.57
C ASN A 228 -26.33 -6.26 -17.05
N ALA A 229 -25.06 -6.63 -17.24
CA ALA A 229 -24.69 -7.97 -17.71
C ALA A 229 -24.54 -8.97 -16.56
N ASP A 230 -24.86 -10.24 -16.79
CA ASP A 230 -24.59 -11.33 -15.83
C ASP A 230 -23.08 -11.47 -15.53
N ASN A 231 -22.23 -11.15 -16.51
CA ASN A 231 -20.79 -11.12 -16.38
C ASN A 231 -20.23 -9.93 -17.18
N GLY A 232 -19.85 -8.88 -16.46
CA GLY A 232 -19.39 -7.62 -17.06
C GLY A 232 -18.09 -7.77 -17.86
N LEU A 233 -17.16 -8.64 -17.45
CA LEU A 233 -15.91 -8.89 -18.18
C LEU A 233 -16.21 -9.54 -19.54
N LYS A 234 -17.05 -10.56 -19.57
CA LYS A 234 -17.48 -11.21 -20.84
C LYS A 234 -18.25 -10.27 -21.74
N TYR A 235 -19.06 -9.39 -21.16
CA TYR A 235 -19.76 -8.34 -21.93
C TYR A 235 -18.76 -7.43 -22.64
N LEU A 236 -17.75 -6.91 -21.90
CA LEU A 236 -16.73 -6.05 -22.50
C LEU A 236 -15.90 -6.79 -23.55
N ALA A 237 -15.46 -8.00 -23.28
CA ALA A 237 -14.66 -8.78 -24.22
C ALA A 237 -15.37 -8.92 -25.58
N ARG A 238 -16.68 -9.19 -25.57
CA ARG A 238 -17.50 -9.26 -26.81
C ARG A 238 -17.71 -7.90 -27.46
N THR A 239 -18.00 -6.86 -26.66
CA THR A 239 -18.30 -5.52 -27.19
C THR A 239 -17.06 -4.88 -27.79
N LEU A 240 -15.89 -5.17 -27.23
CA LEU A 240 -14.59 -4.61 -27.63
C LEU A 240 -13.84 -5.53 -28.60
N GLU A 241 -14.54 -6.48 -29.26
CA GLU A 241 -13.92 -7.32 -30.30
C GLU A 241 -13.22 -6.45 -31.35
N GLY A 242 -11.97 -6.77 -31.66
CA GLY A 242 -11.11 -5.97 -32.55
C GLY A 242 -10.35 -4.81 -31.87
N TYR A 243 -10.68 -4.45 -30.63
CA TYR A 243 -9.97 -3.48 -29.80
C TYR A 243 -9.25 -4.11 -28.61
N LEU A 244 -9.74 -5.25 -28.13
CA LEU A 244 -9.20 -5.98 -26.98
C LEU A 244 -8.69 -7.35 -27.43
N GLU A 245 -7.49 -7.72 -26.99
CA GLU A 245 -6.89 -9.02 -27.21
C GLU A 245 -7.65 -10.10 -26.40
N GLU A 246 -7.98 -11.24 -27.00
CA GLU A 246 -8.69 -12.36 -26.33
C GLU A 246 -7.98 -12.88 -25.07
N GLU A 247 -6.67 -12.76 -25.03
CA GLU A 247 -5.84 -13.19 -23.90
C GLU A 247 -6.19 -12.42 -22.62
N VAL A 248 -6.60 -11.14 -22.71
CA VAL A 248 -6.91 -10.30 -21.55
C VAL A 248 -8.07 -10.84 -20.74
N GLU A 249 -9.15 -11.26 -21.40
CA GLU A 249 -10.28 -11.88 -20.71
C GLU A 249 -9.85 -13.20 -20.02
N LYS A 250 -9.11 -14.04 -20.74
CA LYS A 250 -8.63 -15.33 -20.23
C LYS A 250 -7.75 -15.16 -19.00
N ASN A 251 -6.82 -14.21 -19.04
CA ASN A 251 -5.91 -13.93 -17.94
C ASN A 251 -6.65 -13.44 -16.69
N LEU A 252 -7.61 -12.51 -16.83
CA LEU A 252 -8.39 -12.05 -15.71
C LEU A 252 -9.28 -13.15 -15.11
N LEU A 253 -9.89 -13.98 -15.94
CA LEU A 253 -10.68 -15.13 -15.47
C LEU A 253 -9.79 -16.12 -14.73
N GLU A 254 -8.61 -16.44 -15.24
CA GLU A 254 -7.65 -17.33 -14.57
C GLU A 254 -7.26 -16.80 -13.18
N ILE A 255 -7.00 -15.50 -13.07
CA ILE A 255 -6.68 -14.87 -11.77
C ILE A 255 -7.87 -14.99 -10.82
N ILE A 256 -9.06 -14.58 -11.25
CA ILE A 256 -10.28 -14.59 -10.43
C ILE A 256 -10.60 -16.01 -9.96
N ASP A 257 -10.67 -16.96 -10.89
CA ASP A 257 -11.04 -18.35 -10.59
C ASP A 257 -10.02 -19.03 -9.67
N SER A 258 -8.71 -18.78 -9.89
CA SER A 258 -7.65 -19.34 -9.06
C SER A 258 -7.67 -18.78 -7.65
N VAL A 259 -7.88 -17.47 -7.50
CA VAL A 259 -8.01 -16.82 -6.19
C VAL A 259 -9.26 -17.31 -5.46
N GLU A 260 -10.41 -17.37 -6.14
CA GLU A 260 -11.66 -17.86 -5.55
C GLU A 260 -11.54 -19.31 -5.07
N ALA A 261 -10.86 -20.17 -5.83
CA ALA A 261 -10.65 -21.58 -5.48
C ALA A 261 -9.71 -21.77 -4.26
N ALA A 262 -8.76 -20.86 -4.05
CA ALA A 262 -7.71 -20.98 -3.02
C ALA A 262 -7.88 -20.05 -1.81
N LYS A 263 -8.83 -19.10 -1.85
CA LYS A 263 -9.01 -18.10 -0.78
C LYS A 263 -9.34 -18.73 0.57
N THR A 264 -8.73 -18.20 1.63
CA THR A 264 -8.97 -18.62 3.03
C THR A 264 -9.67 -17.53 3.85
N ALA A 265 -9.70 -16.30 3.36
CA ALA A 265 -10.38 -15.17 3.99
C ALA A 265 -11.77 -14.95 3.36
N SER A 266 -12.65 -14.25 4.07
CA SER A 266 -13.97 -13.86 3.57
C SER A 266 -13.88 -12.56 2.78
N PHE A 267 -13.85 -12.65 1.46
CA PHE A 267 -13.86 -11.52 0.53
C PHE A 267 -14.44 -11.93 -0.82
N GLU A 268 -14.70 -10.96 -1.67
CA GLU A 268 -15.18 -11.16 -3.04
C GLU A 268 -14.19 -10.58 -4.05
N MET A 269 -14.02 -11.26 -5.19
CA MET A 269 -13.32 -10.73 -6.36
C MET A 269 -14.32 -9.99 -7.25
N VAL A 270 -14.09 -8.72 -7.53
CA VAL A 270 -15.01 -7.88 -8.31
C VAL A 270 -14.28 -7.31 -9.52
N PHE A 271 -14.70 -7.66 -10.73
CA PHE A 271 -14.26 -6.97 -11.92
C PHE A 271 -14.85 -5.56 -11.95
N ASP A 272 -14.00 -4.55 -11.98
CA ASP A 272 -14.41 -3.15 -11.95
C ASP A 272 -13.76 -2.35 -13.08
N PRO A 273 -14.48 -2.09 -14.19
CA PRO A 273 -13.96 -1.35 -15.33
C PRO A 273 -13.67 0.13 -15.02
N THR A 274 -14.13 0.64 -13.87
CA THR A 274 -13.86 2.02 -13.43
C THR A 274 -12.57 2.13 -12.64
N LEU A 275 -11.98 1.01 -12.24
CA LEU A 275 -10.74 0.99 -11.48
C LEU A 275 -9.59 1.50 -12.35
N VAL A 276 -9.08 2.68 -12.01
CA VAL A 276 -7.92 3.31 -12.63
C VAL A 276 -6.87 3.54 -11.57
N ARG A 277 -5.73 2.86 -11.66
CA ARG A 277 -4.63 3.00 -10.72
C ARG A 277 -3.30 3.14 -11.43
N GLY A 278 -2.34 3.84 -10.77
CA GLY A 278 -0.94 3.84 -11.18
C GLY A 278 -0.72 4.21 -12.64
N MET A 279 -1.36 5.26 -13.12
CA MET A 279 -1.38 5.66 -14.54
C MET A 279 0.00 5.80 -15.15
N SER A 280 0.98 6.17 -14.33
CA SER A 280 2.34 6.43 -14.79
C SER A 280 3.24 5.19 -14.90
N TYR A 281 2.85 4.03 -14.33
CA TYR A 281 3.75 2.88 -14.31
C TYR A 281 3.12 1.48 -14.45
N TYR A 282 1.83 1.27 -14.17
CA TYR A 282 1.20 -0.03 -14.38
C TYR A 282 1.00 -0.34 -15.86
N THR A 283 1.29 -1.57 -16.26
CA THR A 283 1.29 -2.04 -17.65
C THR A 283 0.25 -3.11 -17.96
N GLY A 284 -0.30 -3.74 -16.95
CA GLY A 284 -1.22 -4.87 -17.07
C GLY A 284 -2.31 -4.83 -16.02
N THR A 285 -2.51 -5.95 -15.32
CA THR A 285 -3.50 -6.10 -14.26
C THR A 285 -3.30 -5.09 -13.14
N ILE A 286 -4.40 -4.53 -12.65
CA ILE A 286 -4.46 -3.63 -11.49
C ILE A 286 -5.51 -4.14 -10.51
N PHE A 287 -5.25 -3.98 -9.21
CA PHE A 287 -6.16 -4.44 -8.16
C PHE A 287 -6.15 -3.51 -6.96
N GLU A 288 -7.28 -3.49 -6.25
CA GLU A 288 -7.52 -2.62 -5.11
C GLU A 288 -8.31 -3.35 -4.02
N ILE A 289 -7.97 -3.07 -2.75
CA ILE A 289 -8.76 -3.52 -1.61
C ILE A 289 -9.81 -2.46 -1.31
N SER A 290 -11.08 -2.80 -1.41
CA SER A 290 -12.21 -1.99 -0.97
C SER A 290 -12.73 -2.52 0.36
N MET A 291 -12.77 -1.65 1.37
CA MET A 291 -13.32 -1.98 2.69
C MET A 291 -14.55 -1.14 2.98
N PRO A 292 -15.73 -1.76 3.19
CA PRO A 292 -16.97 -1.04 3.44
C PRO A 292 -16.89 -0.07 4.61
N GLU A 293 -16.21 -0.46 5.70
CA GLU A 293 -16.06 0.35 6.92
C GLU A 293 -15.26 1.64 6.69
N LEU A 294 -14.42 1.65 5.68
CA LEU A 294 -13.58 2.82 5.37
C LEU A 294 -14.23 3.74 4.35
N GLY A 295 -15.10 3.22 3.49
CA GLY A 295 -15.64 3.94 2.35
C GLY A 295 -14.56 4.38 1.35
N ALA A 296 -13.40 3.72 1.36
CA ALA A 296 -12.25 4.05 0.50
C ALA A 296 -11.31 2.84 0.35
N ALA A 297 -10.44 2.91 -0.64
CA ALA A 297 -9.41 1.90 -0.88
C ALA A 297 -8.50 1.70 0.35
N CYS A 298 -8.21 0.45 0.70
CA CYS A 298 -7.32 0.08 1.82
C CYS A 298 -6.01 -0.55 1.35
N GLY A 299 -5.64 -0.37 0.13
CA GLY A 299 -4.43 -0.91 -0.48
C GLY A 299 -4.64 -1.14 -1.97
N GLY A 300 -3.61 -1.58 -2.63
CA GLY A 300 -3.70 -1.92 -4.04
C GLY A 300 -2.35 -2.14 -4.69
N GLY A 301 -2.40 -2.58 -5.93
CA GLY A 301 -1.22 -2.94 -6.67
C GLY A 301 -1.48 -3.15 -8.15
N GLY A 302 -0.54 -3.78 -8.81
CA GLY A 302 -0.64 -4.15 -10.21
C GLY A 302 0.70 -4.50 -10.83
N ARG A 303 0.65 -4.87 -12.11
CA ARG A 303 1.80 -5.24 -12.94
C ARG A 303 2.49 -4.01 -13.50
N TYR A 304 3.84 -3.95 -13.41
CA TYR A 304 4.65 -2.80 -13.80
C TYR A 304 5.95 -3.21 -14.54
N ASP A 305 5.84 -4.05 -15.53
CA ASP A 305 6.94 -4.71 -16.26
C ASP A 305 7.99 -3.74 -16.81
N LYS A 306 7.59 -2.52 -17.20
CA LYS A 306 8.50 -1.52 -17.78
C LYS A 306 9.34 -0.74 -16.77
N MET A 307 9.02 -0.82 -15.48
CA MET A 307 9.76 -0.03 -14.48
C MET A 307 11.19 -0.50 -14.29
N VAL A 308 11.41 -1.82 -14.29
CA VAL A 308 12.76 -2.39 -14.16
C VAL A 308 13.63 -1.99 -15.35
N GLY A 309 13.06 -1.97 -16.55
CA GLY A 309 13.75 -1.58 -17.77
C GLY A 309 14.33 -0.17 -17.77
N ARG A 310 13.75 0.75 -16.98
CA ARG A 310 14.30 2.11 -16.83
C ARG A 310 15.72 2.13 -16.22
N PHE A 311 16.05 1.13 -15.42
CA PHE A 311 17.35 1.00 -14.76
C PHE A 311 18.27 0.01 -15.43
N THR A 312 17.73 -1.05 -16.02
CA THR A 312 18.52 -2.16 -16.62
C THR A 312 18.62 -2.08 -18.12
N GLY A 313 17.77 -1.30 -18.79
CA GLY A 313 17.63 -1.27 -20.25
C GLY A 313 16.86 -2.46 -20.85
N GLN A 314 16.37 -3.38 -20.01
CA GLN A 314 15.56 -4.55 -20.41
C GLN A 314 14.33 -4.66 -19.54
N ASP A 315 13.15 -4.83 -20.16
CA ASP A 315 11.91 -5.05 -19.43
C ASP A 315 11.98 -6.40 -18.69
N VAL A 316 11.54 -6.37 -17.42
CA VAL A 316 11.47 -7.56 -16.57
C VAL A 316 10.07 -7.61 -15.99
N PRO A 317 9.34 -8.73 -16.10
CA PRO A 317 8.02 -8.89 -15.50
C PRO A 317 8.05 -8.56 -14.02
N ALA A 318 7.16 -7.69 -13.59
CA ALA A 318 7.08 -7.29 -12.20
C ALA A 318 5.64 -6.94 -11.82
N CYS A 319 5.21 -7.43 -10.66
CA CYS A 319 3.91 -7.15 -10.09
C CYS A 319 4.05 -6.94 -8.58
N GLY A 320 3.29 -6.03 -7.99
CA GLY A 320 3.37 -5.72 -6.58
C GLY A 320 2.04 -5.40 -5.94
N PHE A 321 1.95 -5.55 -4.61
CA PHE A 321 0.78 -5.22 -3.81
C PHE A 321 1.18 -4.53 -2.51
N SER A 322 0.56 -3.39 -2.22
CA SER A 322 0.77 -2.61 -1.00
C SER A 322 -0.48 -2.59 -0.14
N ILE A 323 -0.37 -2.96 1.13
CA ILE A 323 -1.43 -2.78 2.12
C ILE A 323 -1.42 -1.33 2.61
N GLY A 324 -2.59 -0.72 2.69
CA GLY A 324 -2.78 0.60 3.30
C GLY A 324 -2.67 0.54 4.83
N PHE A 325 -1.45 0.37 5.34
CA PHE A 325 -1.14 0.09 6.74
C PHE A 325 -1.82 1.08 7.69
N GLU A 326 -1.72 2.38 7.43
CA GLU A 326 -2.33 3.40 8.31
C GLU A 326 -3.85 3.32 8.37
N ARG A 327 -4.48 2.85 7.30
CA ARG A 327 -5.94 2.64 7.25
C ARG A 327 -6.34 1.41 8.03
N ILE A 328 -5.58 0.33 7.96
CA ILE A 328 -5.75 -0.85 8.81
C ILE A 328 -5.63 -0.49 10.29
N ILE A 329 -4.58 0.26 10.67
CA ILE A 329 -4.41 0.72 12.06
C ILE A 329 -5.58 1.58 12.50
N LEU A 330 -6.03 2.52 11.66
CA LEU A 330 -7.19 3.36 11.95
C LEU A 330 -8.44 2.54 12.24
N LEU A 331 -8.78 1.58 11.39
CA LEU A 331 -9.94 0.70 11.57
C LEU A 331 -9.84 -0.13 12.84
N LEU A 332 -8.67 -0.68 13.14
CA LEU A 332 -8.44 -1.45 14.37
C LEU A 332 -8.58 -0.55 15.62
N MET A 333 -8.06 0.66 15.60
CA MET A 333 -8.21 1.61 16.71
C MET A 333 -9.69 1.99 16.94
N GLU A 334 -10.41 2.29 15.86
CA GLU A 334 -11.83 2.67 15.93
C GLU A 334 -12.76 1.52 16.36
N SER A 335 -12.40 0.28 16.04
CA SER A 335 -13.13 -0.92 16.50
C SER A 335 -12.84 -1.29 17.96
N GLY A 336 -11.93 -0.59 18.65
CA GLY A 336 -11.49 -0.95 19.99
C GLY A 336 -10.71 -2.26 20.06
N PHE A 337 -9.99 -2.60 18.97
CA PHE A 337 -9.19 -3.81 18.87
C PHE A 337 -8.17 -3.92 20.00
N THR A 338 -8.10 -5.09 20.63
CA THR A 338 -7.11 -5.43 21.64
C THR A 338 -6.15 -6.48 21.10
N VAL A 339 -4.84 -6.22 21.21
CA VAL A 339 -3.81 -7.16 20.76
C VAL A 339 -3.95 -8.49 21.49
N PRO A 340 -4.13 -9.62 20.76
CA PRO A 340 -4.25 -10.94 21.39
C PRO A 340 -2.96 -11.37 22.07
N MET A 341 -3.06 -12.25 23.07
CA MET A 341 -1.94 -12.87 23.79
C MET A 341 -0.90 -11.87 24.32
N GLN A 342 -1.35 -10.77 24.91
CA GLN A 342 -0.44 -9.86 25.60
C GLN A 342 0.28 -10.60 26.76
N ARG A 343 1.57 -10.31 26.91
CA ARG A 343 2.33 -10.83 28.07
C ARG A 343 1.68 -10.34 29.36
N PRO A 344 1.55 -11.19 30.40
CA PRO A 344 1.09 -10.74 31.70
C PRO A 344 1.94 -9.58 32.20
N LYS A 345 1.29 -8.49 32.63
CA LYS A 345 1.97 -7.29 33.10
C LYS A 345 1.99 -7.25 34.64
N VAL A 346 3.16 -7.00 35.21
CA VAL A 346 3.35 -6.87 36.67
C VAL A 346 4.08 -5.57 36.99
N ALA A 347 3.61 -4.84 38.02
CA ALA A 347 4.25 -3.62 38.45
C ALA A 347 4.72 -3.69 39.91
N TYR A 348 5.99 -3.50 40.14
CA TYR A 348 6.58 -3.30 41.46
C TYR A 348 6.66 -1.82 41.79
N LEU A 349 5.88 -1.37 42.77
CA LEU A 349 5.89 0.00 43.25
C LEU A 349 6.81 0.11 44.47
N VAL A 350 8.01 0.63 44.28
CA VAL A 350 9.02 0.77 45.33
C VAL A 350 8.82 2.06 46.10
N GLU A 351 8.59 1.96 47.41
CA GLU A 351 8.36 3.12 48.27
C GLU A 351 9.58 4.06 48.35
N LYS A 352 9.31 5.33 48.65
CA LYS A 352 10.37 6.30 48.91
C LYS A 352 11.06 5.92 50.25
N GLY A 353 12.40 5.78 50.22
CA GLY A 353 13.17 5.34 51.38
C GLY A 353 13.21 3.79 51.57
N TYR A 354 12.77 3.04 50.57
CA TYR A 354 12.92 1.58 50.61
C TYR A 354 14.38 1.16 50.78
N PRO A 355 14.70 0.25 51.72
CA PRO A 355 16.08 -0.12 52.05
C PRO A 355 16.86 -0.63 50.85
N THR A 356 18.11 -0.19 50.70
CA THR A 356 18.94 -0.48 49.51
C THR A 356 19.26 -2.00 49.42
N ASP A 357 19.47 -2.66 50.55
CA ASP A 357 19.69 -4.11 50.64
C ASP A 357 18.49 -4.91 50.11
N LYS A 358 17.28 -4.49 50.46
CA LYS A 358 16.03 -5.11 49.97
C LYS A 358 15.66 -4.77 48.54
N LEU A 359 16.17 -3.66 48.01
CA LEU A 359 15.94 -3.29 46.62
C LEU A 359 16.51 -4.34 45.66
N GLY A 360 17.68 -4.90 46.00
CA GLY A 360 18.29 -5.98 45.22
C GLY A 360 17.40 -7.22 45.08
N GLU A 361 16.64 -7.57 46.12
CA GLU A 361 15.69 -8.68 46.07
C GLU A 361 14.53 -8.40 45.14
N VAL A 362 13.95 -7.18 45.18
CA VAL A 362 12.88 -6.78 44.28
C VAL A 362 13.34 -6.82 42.81
N ILE A 363 14.53 -6.32 42.55
CA ILE A 363 15.09 -6.36 41.18
C ILE A 363 15.35 -7.80 40.71
N LYS A 364 15.85 -8.65 41.61
CA LYS A 364 16.07 -10.08 41.31
C LYS A 364 14.76 -10.78 40.96
N GLN A 365 13.71 -10.55 41.75
CA GLN A 365 12.39 -11.12 41.52
C GLN A 365 11.79 -10.58 40.18
N ALA A 366 11.86 -9.29 39.94
CA ALA A 366 11.43 -8.69 38.67
C ALA A 366 12.16 -9.31 37.46
N GLN A 367 13.47 -9.60 37.61
CA GLN A 367 14.24 -10.23 36.55
C GLN A 367 13.84 -11.68 36.30
N GLN A 368 13.54 -12.43 37.35
CA GLN A 368 13.01 -13.81 37.24
C GLN A 368 11.66 -13.81 36.48
N GLU A 369 10.77 -12.91 36.81
CA GLU A 369 9.49 -12.82 36.13
C GLU A 369 9.62 -12.37 34.66
N ARG A 370 10.57 -11.48 34.34
CA ARG A 370 10.91 -11.13 32.93
C ARG A 370 11.40 -12.36 32.16
N THR A 371 12.26 -13.14 32.76
CA THR A 371 12.76 -14.41 32.17
C THR A 371 11.63 -15.41 31.95
N ALA A 372 10.60 -15.40 32.83
CA ALA A 372 9.37 -16.19 32.69
C ALA A 372 8.37 -15.62 31.68
N GLY A 373 8.78 -14.62 30.87
CA GLY A 373 7.99 -14.07 29.78
C GLY A 373 7.00 -12.98 30.16
N LYS A 374 7.02 -12.48 31.41
CA LYS A 374 6.16 -11.36 31.83
C LYS A 374 6.76 -10.00 31.44
N GLN A 375 5.91 -9.02 31.27
CA GLN A 375 6.31 -7.61 31.16
C GLN A 375 6.34 -7.02 32.58
N VAL A 376 7.52 -6.69 33.09
CA VAL A 376 7.67 -6.24 34.48
C VAL A 376 8.20 -4.81 34.55
N LEU A 377 7.39 -3.94 35.16
CA LEU A 377 7.71 -2.55 35.44
C LEU A 377 8.17 -2.43 36.90
N VAL A 378 9.32 -1.79 37.14
CA VAL A 378 9.77 -1.43 38.47
C VAL A 378 9.92 0.09 38.53
N VAL A 379 9.10 0.73 39.34
CA VAL A 379 9.06 2.19 39.43
C VAL A 379 8.99 2.65 40.90
N ARG A 380 9.51 3.85 41.18
CA ARG A 380 9.31 4.49 42.48
C ARG A 380 7.87 4.94 42.63
N MET A 381 7.32 4.72 43.83
CA MET A 381 6.01 5.21 44.20
C MET A 381 6.03 6.76 44.24
N ASN A 382 5.10 7.40 43.56
CA ASN A 382 4.99 8.85 43.56
C ASN A 382 4.16 9.39 44.74
N LYS A 383 4.02 10.72 44.89
CA LYS A 383 3.24 11.32 45.98
C LYS A 383 1.77 10.93 45.92
N ASN A 384 1.19 10.82 44.74
CA ASN A 384 -0.20 10.38 44.54
C ASN A 384 -0.24 8.88 44.23
N LYS A 385 -0.09 8.08 45.27
CA LYS A 385 -0.07 6.61 45.20
C LYS A 385 -1.32 6.03 44.54
N LYS A 386 -2.47 6.60 44.85
CA LYS A 386 -3.76 6.11 44.33
C LYS A 386 -3.85 6.29 42.84
N PHE A 387 -3.61 7.48 42.36
CA PHE A 387 -3.60 7.79 40.93
C PHE A 387 -2.59 6.94 40.12
N GLN A 388 -1.37 6.74 40.68
CA GLN A 388 -0.36 5.90 40.05
C GLN A 388 -0.83 4.45 39.90
N LYS A 389 -1.45 3.88 40.93
CA LYS A 389 -2.00 2.52 40.89
C LYS A 389 -3.16 2.41 39.91
N GLU A 390 -4.13 3.34 39.95
CA GLU A 390 -5.25 3.37 39.02
C GLU A 390 -4.75 3.44 37.55
N LYS A 391 -3.77 4.27 37.27
CA LYS A 391 -3.17 4.39 35.93
C LYS A 391 -2.51 3.07 35.48
N LEU A 392 -1.69 2.46 36.34
CA LEU A 392 -1.03 1.17 36.03
C LEU A 392 -2.06 0.06 35.83
N THR A 393 -3.13 0.02 36.65
CA THR A 393 -4.21 -0.94 36.48
C THR A 393 -4.94 -0.73 35.14
N ALA A 394 -5.20 0.52 34.75
CA ALA A 394 -5.78 0.83 33.45
C ALA A 394 -4.89 0.41 32.29
N GLU A 395 -3.56 0.45 32.46
CA GLU A 395 -2.56 -0.04 31.50
C GLU A 395 -2.41 -1.59 31.53
N GLY A 396 -3.18 -2.30 32.38
CA GLY A 396 -3.20 -3.75 32.50
C GLY A 396 -2.14 -4.35 33.43
N TYR A 397 -1.44 -3.53 34.23
CA TYR A 397 -0.51 -4.04 35.26
C TYR A 397 -1.26 -4.52 36.51
N LYS A 398 -0.77 -5.65 37.02
CA LYS A 398 -1.18 -6.21 38.32
C LYS A 398 -0.14 -5.91 39.37
#